data_eaf5050bcc9f293a8eda8f52fc1aaef4
#
_entry.id   eaf5050bcc9f293a8eda8f52fc1aaef4
#
_cell.length_a   1.000
_cell.length_b   1.000
_cell.length_c   1.000
_cell.angle_alpha   90.00
_cell.angle_beta   90.00
_cell.angle_gamma   90.00
#
_symmetry.space_group_name_H-M   'P 1'
#
loop_
_entity.id
_entity.type
_entity.pdbx_description
1 polymer ?
#
loop_
_entity_poly.entity_id
_entity_poly.type
_entity_poly.pdbx_seq_one_letter_code
_entity_poly.pdbx_strand_id
1 'polypeptide(L)'
;MFHSDSAFATLTSQTLTHEQKLMNLAKEAENAFDVLDIPPRTRHFFETGAINDLFEGHAPYRPRYILPDYGAFVRQGSAFLRLPPPQDLDELLFSLMTLYRHVPSITNFPVYLGNLDTLIDPFLDGWSDEEARRKLRLFLNYLDRTITDSFCHANLGPAATRAGRLLLEVLSEVQNTVPNFTLKYDPEVTPDAFAEAAIRCSLACSNPALCSHPANRDTFDDYGVSSCYNILPIRGGAYTLTRVTLTRLVDDARSACA
;
A
#
# COMPACT_ATOMS: atom_id res chain seq x y z
N MET A 1 19.00 -20.83 -4.19
CA MET A 1 19.81 -21.13 -5.41
C MET A 1 19.30 -20.22 -6.51
N PHE A 2 20.16 -19.43 -7.12
CA PHE A 2 19.77 -18.55 -8.22
C PHE A 2 19.30 -19.39 -9.42
N HIS A 3 18.06 -19.20 -9.85
CA HIS A 3 17.51 -19.96 -10.96
C HIS A 3 17.85 -19.23 -12.27
N SER A 4 18.87 -19.70 -12.98
CA SER A 4 19.32 -19.13 -14.25
C SER A 4 18.18 -19.00 -15.27
N ASP A 5 17.23 -19.94 -15.28
CA ASP A 5 16.12 -19.95 -16.22
C ASP A 5 15.10 -18.84 -15.94
N SER A 6 14.82 -18.54 -14.68
CA SER A 6 13.93 -17.44 -14.30
C SER A 6 14.57 -16.07 -14.59
N ALA A 7 15.85 -15.90 -14.28
CA ALA A 7 16.59 -14.68 -14.62
C ALA A 7 16.65 -14.47 -16.13
N PHE A 8 16.88 -15.54 -16.92
CA PHE A 8 16.87 -15.48 -18.37
C PHE A 8 15.47 -15.09 -18.92
N ALA A 9 14.40 -15.70 -18.39
CA ALA A 9 13.03 -15.37 -18.78
C ALA A 9 12.70 -13.90 -18.47
N THR A 10 13.12 -13.40 -17.31
CA THR A 10 12.96 -12.00 -16.94
C THR A 10 13.70 -11.07 -17.91
N LEU A 11 14.97 -11.35 -18.21
CA LEU A 11 15.79 -10.53 -19.12
C LEU A 11 15.25 -10.50 -20.55
N THR A 12 14.76 -11.64 -21.05
CA THR A 12 14.29 -11.78 -22.43
C THR A 12 12.82 -11.41 -22.63
N SER A 13 12.08 -11.16 -21.55
CA SER A 13 10.67 -10.77 -21.62
C SER A 13 10.47 -9.53 -22.51
N GLN A 14 9.50 -9.60 -23.43
CA GLN A 14 9.09 -8.50 -24.30
C GLN A 14 7.99 -7.64 -23.65
N THR A 15 7.40 -8.09 -22.54
CA THR A 15 6.28 -7.43 -21.88
C THR A 15 6.70 -6.62 -20.64
N LEU A 16 7.88 -6.91 -20.08
CA LEU A 16 8.41 -6.20 -18.92
C LEU A 16 9.23 -4.98 -19.36
N THR A 17 9.02 -3.86 -18.66
CA THR A 17 9.90 -2.69 -18.79
C THR A 17 11.28 -2.98 -18.19
N HIS A 18 12.23 -2.12 -18.50
CA HIS A 18 13.58 -2.23 -17.92
C HIS A 18 13.56 -2.18 -16.38
N GLU A 19 12.77 -1.27 -15.80
CA GLU A 19 12.63 -1.17 -14.35
C GLU A 19 12.03 -2.43 -13.72
N GLN A 20 10.97 -2.98 -14.33
CA GLN A 20 10.37 -4.23 -13.87
C GLN A 20 11.34 -5.40 -13.95
N LYS A 21 12.16 -5.47 -15.00
CA LYS A 21 13.23 -6.47 -15.10
C LYS A 21 14.24 -6.34 -13.97
N LEU A 22 14.72 -5.11 -13.69
CA LEU A 22 15.66 -4.88 -12.59
C LEU A 22 15.07 -5.27 -11.23
N MET A 23 13.81 -4.93 -10.97
CA MET A 23 13.11 -5.29 -9.74
C MET A 23 12.97 -6.81 -9.59
N ASN A 24 12.57 -7.50 -10.65
CA ASN A 24 12.42 -8.96 -10.62
C ASN A 24 13.77 -9.65 -10.40
N LEU A 25 14.84 -9.19 -11.05
CA LEU A 25 16.18 -9.73 -10.83
C LEU A 25 16.68 -9.48 -9.40
N ALA A 26 16.39 -8.30 -8.83
CA ALA A 26 16.72 -8.00 -7.45
C ALA A 26 15.98 -8.92 -6.47
N LYS A 27 14.68 -9.15 -6.69
CA LYS A 27 13.88 -10.11 -5.92
C LYS A 27 14.44 -11.53 -6.02
N GLU A 28 14.80 -11.97 -7.21
CA GLU A 28 15.44 -13.27 -7.40
C GLU A 28 16.76 -13.41 -6.67
N ALA A 29 17.59 -12.36 -6.73
CA ALA A 29 18.85 -12.35 -6.01
C ALA A 29 18.63 -12.44 -4.49
N GLU A 30 17.70 -11.66 -3.94
CA GLU A 30 17.34 -11.73 -2.52
C GLU A 30 16.81 -13.11 -2.12
N ASN A 31 16.01 -13.73 -2.97
CA ASN A 31 15.42 -15.04 -2.76
C ASN A 31 16.46 -16.18 -2.78
N ALA A 32 17.62 -15.94 -3.37
CA ALA A 32 18.68 -16.92 -3.44
C ALA A 32 19.43 -17.09 -2.10
N PHE A 33 19.25 -16.18 -1.14
CA PHE A 33 19.92 -16.24 0.15
C PHE A 33 19.06 -16.95 1.20
N ASP A 34 19.51 -18.08 1.69
CA ASP A 34 18.92 -18.78 2.82
C ASP A 34 19.55 -18.23 4.13
N VAL A 35 18.97 -17.15 4.66
CA VAL A 35 19.50 -16.48 5.85
C VAL A 35 18.75 -16.81 7.13
N LEU A 36 17.66 -17.54 7.03
CA LEU A 36 16.90 -17.96 8.19
C LEU A 36 17.22 -19.40 8.57
N ASP A 37 17.60 -19.60 9.80
CA ASP A 37 17.58 -20.91 10.40
C ASP A 37 16.13 -21.32 10.69
N ILE A 38 15.45 -21.81 9.65
CA ILE A 38 14.07 -22.27 9.73
C ILE A 38 14.06 -23.66 10.37
N PRO A 39 13.29 -23.87 11.46
CA PRO A 39 13.17 -25.20 12.07
C PRO A 39 12.78 -26.27 11.04
N PRO A 40 13.35 -27.49 11.11
CA PRO A 40 13.12 -28.53 10.10
C PRO A 40 11.63 -28.84 9.86
N ARG A 41 10.81 -28.81 10.92
CA ARG A 41 9.37 -29.02 10.80
C ARG A 41 8.67 -27.90 10.02
N THR A 42 9.09 -26.66 10.19
CA THR A 42 8.55 -25.53 9.42
C THR A 42 8.97 -25.64 7.96
N ARG A 43 10.23 -26.00 7.69
CA ARG A 43 10.74 -26.27 6.33
C ARG A 43 9.92 -27.37 5.65
N HIS A 44 9.64 -28.46 6.35
CA HIS A 44 8.78 -29.54 5.85
C HIS A 44 7.38 -29.03 5.44
N PHE A 45 6.77 -28.13 6.22
CA PHE A 45 5.47 -27.57 5.86
C PHE A 45 5.52 -26.69 4.60
N PHE A 46 6.62 -26.00 4.35
CA PHE A 46 6.81 -25.29 3.07
C PHE A 46 7.01 -26.27 1.91
N GLU A 47 7.82 -27.30 2.08
CA GLU A 47 8.10 -28.31 1.06
C GLU A 47 6.86 -29.10 0.66
N THR A 48 5.99 -29.42 1.63
CA THR A 48 4.73 -30.13 1.39
C THR A 48 3.59 -29.22 0.92
N GLY A 49 3.79 -27.88 0.93
CA GLY A 49 2.77 -26.91 0.59
C GLY A 49 1.66 -26.77 1.64
N ALA A 50 1.90 -27.25 2.86
CA ALA A 50 0.98 -27.03 4.00
C ALA A 50 0.97 -25.55 4.42
N ILE A 51 2.12 -24.90 4.31
CA ILE A 51 2.30 -23.46 4.48
C ILE A 51 2.85 -22.91 3.15
N ASN A 52 2.27 -21.82 2.68
CA ASN A 52 2.75 -21.14 1.48
C ASN A 52 2.92 -19.65 1.79
N ASP A 53 4.05 -19.09 1.37
CA ASP A 53 4.27 -17.68 1.22
C ASP A 53 3.50 -17.17 0.00
N LEU A 54 3.12 -15.89 0.00
CA LEU A 54 2.53 -15.23 -1.17
C LEU A 54 3.56 -14.84 -2.22
N PHE A 55 4.85 -15.07 -1.99
CA PHE A 55 5.95 -14.66 -2.85
C PHE A 55 5.97 -13.14 -3.15
N GLU A 56 5.41 -12.35 -2.24
CA GLU A 56 5.36 -10.90 -2.36
C GLU A 56 6.65 -10.21 -1.90
N GLY A 57 7.73 -10.93 -1.92
CA GLY A 57 9.05 -10.53 -1.46
C GLY A 57 9.51 -11.31 -0.24
N HIS A 58 10.80 -11.33 -0.02
CA HIS A 58 11.38 -12.11 1.06
C HIS A 58 11.53 -11.30 2.35
N ALA A 59 10.60 -11.50 3.26
CA ALA A 59 10.97 -11.49 4.65
C ALA A 59 12.02 -12.62 4.81
N PRO A 60 13.13 -12.42 5.50
CA PRO A 60 13.23 -11.52 6.65
C PRO A 60 13.92 -10.18 6.39
N TYR A 61 14.36 -9.90 5.19
CA TYR A 61 15.16 -8.70 4.95
C TYR A 61 14.36 -7.42 4.93
N ARG A 62 13.11 -7.53 4.45
CA ARG A 62 12.25 -6.38 4.25
C ARG A 62 10.87 -6.65 4.83
N PRO A 63 10.26 -5.67 5.48
CA PRO A 63 8.83 -5.74 5.75
C PRO A 63 8.08 -5.78 4.41
N ARG A 64 6.97 -6.50 4.38
CA ARG A 64 6.08 -6.50 3.22
C ARG A 64 5.60 -5.09 2.91
N TYR A 65 5.21 -4.34 3.93
CA TYR A 65 4.91 -2.91 3.87
C TYR A 65 5.01 -2.26 5.24
N ILE A 66 5.14 -0.96 5.23
CA ILE A 66 5.17 -0.11 6.42
C ILE A 66 4.09 0.97 6.31
N LEU A 67 3.65 1.49 7.44
CA LEU A 67 2.77 2.65 7.54
C LEU A 67 3.56 3.86 8.05
N PRO A 68 4.14 4.66 7.14
CA PRO A 68 4.90 5.85 7.53
C PRO A 68 4.04 6.88 8.26
N ASP A 69 4.63 7.61 9.18
CA ASP A 69 4.01 8.76 9.82
C ASP A 69 4.15 10.00 8.91
N TYR A 70 3.18 10.18 8.03
CA TYR A 70 3.15 11.33 7.11
C TYR A 70 2.92 12.66 7.83
N GLY A 71 2.24 12.64 8.97
CA GLY A 71 2.10 13.82 9.82
C GLY A 71 3.45 14.30 10.35
N ALA A 72 4.30 13.39 10.79
CA ALA A 72 5.67 13.74 11.18
C ALA A 72 6.49 14.23 9.97
N PHE A 73 6.34 13.58 8.81
CA PHE A 73 7.00 14.01 7.58
C PHE A 73 6.63 15.46 7.19
N VAL A 74 5.36 15.81 7.22
CA VAL A 74 4.91 17.18 6.91
C VAL A 74 5.53 18.22 7.84
N ARG A 75 5.71 17.87 9.12
CA ARG A 75 6.33 18.80 10.11
C ARG A 75 7.86 18.89 10.02
N GLN A 76 8.54 17.81 9.61
CA GLN A 76 10.00 17.68 9.76
C GLN A 76 10.73 17.42 8.44
N GLY A 77 10.02 17.06 7.38
CA GLY A 77 10.62 16.58 6.15
C GLY A 77 11.27 15.20 6.29
N SER A 78 12.17 14.88 5.40
CA SER A 78 12.98 13.67 5.38
C SER A 78 14.45 13.98 5.14
N ALA A 79 15.28 13.84 6.15
CA ALA A 79 16.73 14.01 6.01
C ALA A 79 17.35 12.99 5.04
N PHE A 80 16.84 11.75 5.07
CA PHE A 80 17.31 10.69 4.17
C PHE A 80 17.06 11.00 2.70
N LEU A 81 15.87 11.49 2.35
CA LEU A 81 15.52 11.87 0.99
C LEU A 81 15.87 13.33 0.67
N ARG A 82 16.42 14.06 1.63
CA ARG A 82 16.73 15.50 1.52
C ARG A 82 15.50 16.32 1.09
N LEU A 83 14.34 15.94 1.61
CA LEU A 83 13.09 16.66 1.39
C LEU A 83 12.83 17.56 2.60
N PRO A 84 12.71 18.87 2.45
CA PRO A 84 12.28 19.76 3.52
C PRO A 84 10.79 19.52 3.85
N PRO A 85 10.29 20.04 4.97
CA PRO A 85 8.86 20.12 5.22
C PRO A 85 8.16 20.88 4.07
N PRO A 86 7.12 20.31 3.45
CA PRO A 86 6.42 20.98 2.35
C PRO A 86 5.74 22.26 2.84
N GLN A 87 5.81 23.33 2.04
CA GLN A 87 5.24 24.64 2.35
C GLN A 87 3.93 24.91 1.62
N ASP A 88 3.69 24.21 0.51
CA ASP A 88 2.49 24.35 -0.31
C ASP A 88 2.05 22.99 -0.89
N LEU A 89 0.92 23.02 -1.61
CA LEU A 89 0.34 21.83 -2.22
C LEU A 89 1.30 21.16 -3.24
N ASP A 90 2.02 21.95 -4.03
CA ASP A 90 2.92 21.40 -5.05
C ASP A 90 4.10 20.67 -4.42
N GLU A 91 4.69 21.26 -3.38
CA GLU A 91 5.77 20.62 -2.63
C GLU A 91 5.30 19.37 -1.90
N LEU A 92 4.08 19.38 -1.32
CA LEU A 92 3.50 18.20 -0.69
C LEU A 92 3.32 17.06 -1.72
N LEU A 93 2.66 17.34 -2.84
CA LEU A 93 2.40 16.31 -3.86
C LEU A 93 3.69 15.77 -4.47
N PHE A 94 4.67 16.64 -4.74
CA PHE A 94 5.99 16.24 -5.20
C PHE A 94 6.70 15.32 -4.19
N SER A 95 6.64 15.67 -2.92
CA SER A 95 7.23 14.88 -1.85
C SER A 95 6.56 13.52 -1.70
N LEU A 96 5.23 13.46 -1.80
CA LEU A 96 4.49 12.20 -1.79
C LEU A 96 4.83 11.31 -3.00
N MET A 97 4.99 11.90 -4.19
CA MET A 97 5.45 11.16 -5.38
C MET A 97 6.87 10.60 -5.18
N THR A 98 7.75 11.39 -4.55
CA THR A 98 9.13 10.95 -4.24
C THR A 98 9.11 9.80 -3.24
N LEU A 99 8.33 9.90 -2.16
CA LEU A 99 8.16 8.84 -1.16
C LEU A 99 7.56 7.58 -1.80
N TYR A 100 6.56 7.72 -2.66
CA TYR A 100 5.97 6.61 -3.38
C TYR A 100 7.00 5.81 -4.19
N ARG A 101 7.96 6.49 -4.81
CA ARG A 101 9.05 5.85 -5.57
C ARG A 101 10.10 5.20 -4.67
N HIS A 102 10.36 5.76 -3.51
CA HIS A 102 11.46 5.30 -2.64
C HIS A 102 11.05 4.28 -1.58
N VAL A 103 9.80 4.29 -1.10
CA VAL A 103 9.35 3.32 -0.10
C VAL A 103 9.54 1.86 -0.56
N PRO A 104 9.30 1.48 -1.83
CA PRO A 104 9.57 0.13 -2.31
C PRO A 104 11.05 -0.31 -2.25
N SER A 105 11.97 0.61 -2.04
CA SER A 105 13.37 0.24 -1.78
C SER A 105 13.59 -0.33 -0.38
N ILE A 106 12.68 -0.09 0.54
CA ILE A 106 12.73 -0.55 1.93
C ILE A 106 11.75 -1.71 2.15
N THR A 107 10.63 -1.72 1.44
CA THR A 107 9.55 -2.71 1.56
C THR A 107 9.50 -3.60 0.33
N ASN A 108 8.74 -4.68 0.42
CA ASN A 108 8.64 -5.60 -0.69
C ASN A 108 7.57 -5.23 -1.70
N PHE A 109 6.49 -4.56 -1.28
CA PHE A 109 5.38 -4.43 -2.20
C PHE A 109 4.48 -3.20 -2.00
N PRO A 110 3.53 -3.14 -1.03
CA PRO A 110 2.57 -2.06 -1.02
C PRO A 110 3.15 -0.77 -0.44
N VAL A 111 2.74 0.36 -1.01
CA VAL A 111 3.01 1.68 -0.46
C VAL A 111 1.74 2.21 0.18
N TYR A 112 1.84 2.65 1.42
CA TYR A 112 0.77 3.36 2.11
C TYR A 112 1.05 4.86 2.11
N LEU A 113 0.12 5.67 1.64
CA LEU A 113 0.25 7.14 1.52
C LEU A 113 -0.49 7.93 2.61
N GLY A 114 -0.96 7.25 3.64
CA GLY A 114 -1.61 7.91 4.77
C GLY A 114 -3.09 8.23 4.56
N ASN A 115 -3.61 9.06 5.43
CA ASN A 115 -4.94 9.67 5.32
C ASN A 115 -4.80 10.89 4.39
N LEU A 116 -4.91 10.67 3.08
CA LEU A 116 -4.56 11.69 2.08
C LEU A 116 -5.45 12.93 2.17
N ASP A 117 -6.70 12.78 2.51
CA ASP A 117 -7.61 13.91 2.66
C ASP A 117 -7.18 14.86 3.78
N THR A 118 -6.93 14.34 4.97
CA THR A 118 -6.48 15.15 6.11
C THR A 118 -5.06 15.68 5.93
N LEU A 119 -4.24 14.96 5.18
CA LEU A 119 -2.87 15.37 4.88
C LEU A 119 -2.83 16.53 3.88
N ILE A 120 -3.69 16.50 2.87
CA ILE A 120 -3.74 17.49 1.78
C ILE A 120 -4.54 18.73 2.19
N ASP A 121 -5.60 18.56 2.98
CA ASP A 121 -6.58 19.63 3.29
C ASP A 121 -5.94 20.94 3.74
N PRO A 122 -4.95 20.97 4.65
CA PRO A 122 -4.29 22.20 5.10
C PRO A 122 -3.54 22.96 3.99
N PHE A 123 -3.19 22.27 2.89
CA PHE A 123 -2.45 22.85 1.77
C PHE A 123 -3.35 23.34 0.63
N LEU A 124 -4.68 23.28 0.82
CA LEU A 124 -5.64 23.79 -0.17
C LEU A 124 -5.94 25.28 -0.01
N ASP A 125 -5.47 25.91 1.06
CA ASP A 125 -5.67 27.34 1.26
C ASP A 125 -5.06 28.15 0.10
N GLY A 126 -5.84 29.08 -0.42
CA GLY A 126 -5.44 29.91 -1.58
C GLY A 126 -5.66 29.28 -2.96
N TRP A 127 -5.97 27.98 -3.03
CA TRP A 127 -6.29 27.30 -4.30
C TRP A 127 -7.79 27.25 -4.55
N SER A 128 -8.20 27.49 -5.79
CA SER A 128 -9.57 27.21 -6.23
C SER A 128 -9.79 25.68 -6.32
N ASP A 129 -11.05 25.24 -6.25
CA ASP A 129 -11.38 23.81 -6.39
C ASP A 129 -10.98 23.26 -7.77
N GLU A 130 -11.05 24.09 -8.82
CA GLU A 130 -10.63 23.70 -10.17
C GLU A 130 -9.12 23.44 -10.25
N GLU A 131 -8.31 24.34 -9.73
CA GLU A 131 -6.86 24.21 -9.71
C GLU A 131 -6.42 23.03 -8.83
N ALA A 132 -7.02 22.90 -7.65
CA ALA A 132 -6.76 21.77 -6.75
C ALA A 132 -7.11 20.42 -7.43
N ARG A 133 -8.29 20.30 -8.06
CA ARG A 133 -8.68 19.09 -8.81
C ARG A 133 -7.69 18.78 -9.93
N ARG A 134 -7.25 19.79 -10.67
CA ARG A 134 -6.24 19.58 -11.72
C ARG A 134 -4.95 18.99 -11.16
N LYS A 135 -4.46 19.53 -10.03
CA LYS A 135 -3.23 19.03 -9.38
C LYS A 135 -3.41 17.62 -8.83
N LEU A 136 -4.52 17.36 -8.15
CA LEU A 136 -4.87 16.03 -7.64
C LEU A 136 -5.01 14.99 -8.77
N ARG A 137 -5.61 15.39 -9.90
CA ARG A 137 -5.68 14.51 -11.08
C ARG A 137 -4.29 14.13 -11.61
N LEU A 138 -3.38 15.09 -11.71
CA LEU A 138 -2.00 14.81 -12.13
C LEU A 138 -1.29 13.89 -11.15
N PHE A 139 -1.47 14.12 -9.86
CA PHE A 139 -0.90 13.30 -8.80
C PHE A 139 -1.43 11.85 -8.85
N LEU A 140 -2.75 11.66 -8.90
CA LEU A 140 -3.36 10.33 -8.97
C LEU A 140 -2.97 9.59 -10.26
N ASN A 141 -2.93 10.29 -11.39
CA ASN A 141 -2.43 9.71 -12.65
C ASN A 141 -0.96 9.32 -12.58
N TYR A 142 -0.13 10.09 -11.88
CA TYR A 142 1.27 9.72 -11.66
C TYR A 142 1.36 8.41 -10.88
N LEU A 143 0.62 8.29 -9.77
CA LEU A 143 0.62 7.07 -8.94
C LEU A 143 0.18 5.84 -9.73
N ASP A 144 -0.89 5.96 -10.53
CA ASP A 144 -1.44 4.86 -11.31
C ASP A 144 -0.54 4.43 -12.47
N ARG A 145 0.12 5.40 -13.12
CA ARG A 145 0.92 5.18 -14.33
C ARG A 145 2.40 5.00 -14.07
N THR A 146 2.86 5.25 -12.87
CA THR A 146 4.24 4.98 -12.51
C THR A 146 4.43 3.48 -12.39
N ILE A 147 5.31 2.93 -13.21
CA ILE A 147 5.56 1.50 -13.24
C ILE A 147 6.34 1.12 -12.00
N THR A 148 5.61 0.61 -11.01
CA THR A 148 6.14 -0.09 -9.85
C THR A 148 5.34 -1.36 -9.69
N ASP A 149 5.93 -2.41 -9.16
CA ASP A 149 5.18 -3.60 -8.72
C ASP A 149 4.38 -3.30 -7.43
N SER A 150 4.34 -2.06 -7.00
CA SER A 150 3.79 -1.69 -5.72
C SER A 150 2.31 -1.40 -5.83
N PHE A 151 1.51 -2.05 -5.00
CA PHE A 151 0.18 -1.56 -4.69
C PHE A 151 0.29 -0.28 -3.87
N CYS A 152 -0.55 0.67 -4.18
CA CYS A 152 -0.64 1.91 -3.41
C CYS A 152 -1.97 1.98 -2.68
N HIS A 153 -1.92 2.27 -1.40
CA HIS A 153 -3.09 2.44 -0.55
C HIS A 153 -3.10 3.82 0.09
N ALA A 154 -4.29 4.37 0.22
CA ALA A 154 -4.52 5.62 0.92
C ALA A 154 -5.86 5.56 1.65
N ASN A 155 -6.03 6.39 2.67
CA ASN A 155 -7.28 6.46 3.41
C ASN A 155 -7.93 7.83 3.31
N LEU A 156 -9.24 7.87 3.56
CA LEU A 156 -10.09 9.05 3.67
C LEU A 156 -10.89 8.99 4.97
N GLY A 157 -11.31 10.14 5.48
CA GLY A 157 -12.20 10.24 6.62
C GLY A 157 -11.55 9.95 7.99
N PRO A 158 -12.37 9.80 9.05
CA PRO A 158 -13.86 9.74 9.02
C PRO A 158 -14.55 11.09 8.76
N ALA A 159 -13.95 12.23 9.12
CA ALA A 159 -14.52 13.52 8.86
C ALA A 159 -14.48 13.89 7.37
N ALA A 160 -15.46 14.64 6.91
CA ALA A 160 -15.44 15.19 5.58
C ALA A 160 -14.50 16.40 5.53
N THR A 161 -13.51 16.36 4.64
CA THR A 161 -12.61 17.45 4.36
C THR A 161 -12.88 18.00 2.95
N ARG A 162 -12.40 19.21 2.65
CA ARG A 162 -12.43 19.74 1.28
C ARG A 162 -11.61 18.87 0.34
N ALA A 163 -10.41 18.46 0.78
CA ALA A 163 -9.56 17.56 0.03
C ALA A 163 -10.23 16.21 -0.25
N GLY A 164 -10.92 15.63 0.75
CA GLY A 164 -11.65 14.38 0.59
C GLY A 164 -12.73 14.44 -0.48
N ARG A 165 -13.51 15.53 -0.52
CA ARG A 165 -14.51 15.74 -1.59
C ARG A 165 -13.87 15.83 -2.96
N LEU A 166 -12.82 16.66 -3.10
CA LEU A 166 -12.12 16.82 -4.37
C LEU A 166 -11.45 15.52 -4.84
N LEU A 167 -10.91 14.71 -3.91
CA LEU A 167 -10.35 13.40 -4.23
C LEU A 167 -11.41 12.44 -4.77
N LEU A 168 -12.61 12.39 -4.15
CA LEU A 168 -13.71 11.54 -4.63
C LEU A 168 -14.20 11.98 -6.01
N GLU A 169 -14.30 13.31 -6.27
CA GLU A 169 -14.64 13.83 -7.58
C GLU A 169 -13.62 13.39 -8.65
N VAL A 170 -12.33 13.60 -8.36
CA VAL A 170 -11.26 13.24 -9.31
C VAL A 170 -11.18 11.74 -9.52
N LEU A 171 -11.35 10.90 -8.48
CA LEU A 171 -11.39 9.44 -8.60
C LEU A 171 -12.51 8.99 -9.54
N SER A 172 -13.70 9.56 -9.39
CA SER A 172 -14.85 9.25 -10.26
C SER A 172 -14.59 9.62 -11.73
N GLU A 173 -13.78 10.66 -11.98
CA GLU A 173 -13.42 11.09 -13.33
C GLU A 173 -12.35 10.20 -13.97
N VAL A 174 -11.25 9.92 -13.23
CA VAL A 174 -10.08 9.23 -13.80
C VAL A 174 -10.22 7.72 -13.79
N GLN A 175 -11.03 7.17 -12.89
CA GLN A 175 -11.29 5.72 -12.73
C GLN A 175 -10.01 4.88 -12.65
N ASN A 176 -8.98 5.42 -12.00
CA ASN A 176 -7.71 4.74 -11.81
C ASN A 176 -7.86 3.59 -10.81
N THR A 177 -7.06 2.53 -10.99
CA THR A 177 -7.02 1.39 -10.07
C THR A 177 -6.10 1.64 -8.86
N VAL A 178 -5.15 2.54 -8.99
CA VAL A 178 -4.17 2.91 -7.98
C VAL A 178 -4.23 4.43 -7.74
N PRO A 179 -4.24 4.89 -6.50
CA PRO A 179 -4.26 4.15 -5.22
C PRO A 179 -5.60 3.48 -4.92
N ASN A 180 -5.55 2.37 -4.17
CA ASN A 180 -6.74 1.81 -3.55
C ASN A 180 -7.08 2.64 -2.31
N PHE A 181 -8.15 3.39 -2.38
CA PHE A 181 -8.63 4.18 -1.26
C PHE A 181 -9.53 3.36 -0.33
N THR A 182 -9.50 3.70 0.95
CA THR A 182 -10.46 3.21 1.94
C THR A 182 -11.01 4.39 2.72
N LEU A 183 -12.34 4.55 2.71
CA LEU A 183 -13.02 5.47 3.61
C LEU A 183 -13.18 4.82 4.98
N LYS A 184 -12.64 5.45 6.02
CA LYS A 184 -12.88 5.13 7.42
C LYS A 184 -14.23 5.70 7.81
N TYR A 185 -15.29 4.93 7.62
CA TYR A 185 -16.66 5.39 7.88
C TYR A 185 -16.99 5.32 9.36
N ASP A 186 -17.56 6.39 9.88
CA ASP A 186 -18.09 6.51 11.23
C ASP A 186 -19.47 7.18 11.18
N PRO A 187 -20.55 6.50 11.58
CA PRO A 187 -21.90 7.07 11.49
C PRO A 187 -22.11 8.31 12.37
N GLU A 188 -21.28 8.52 13.39
CA GLU A 188 -21.35 9.69 14.28
C GLU A 188 -20.53 10.90 13.74
N VAL A 189 -19.56 10.66 12.87
CA VAL A 189 -18.60 11.67 12.40
C VAL A 189 -18.71 11.94 10.91
N THR A 190 -18.95 10.91 10.10
CA THR A 190 -18.99 11.02 8.64
C THR A 190 -20.34 11.59 8.19
N PRO A 191 -20.40 12.78 7.59
CA PRO A 191 -21.66 13.32 7.10
C PRO A 191 -22.26 12.46 5.99
N ASP A 192 -23.58 12.29 5.98
CA ASP A 192 -24.31 11.49 4.99
C ASP A 192 -23.94 11.86 3.54
N ALA A 193 -23.85 13.15 3.23
CA ALA A 193 -23.46 13.61 1.90
C ALA A 193 -22.07 13.17 1.46
N PHE A 194 -21.11 13.05 2.40
CA PHE A 194 -19.77 12.57 2.11
C PHE A 194 -19.75 11.05 1.93
N ALA A 195 -20.48 10.33 2.78
CA ALA A 195 -20.66 8.88 2.65
C ALA A 195 -21.35 8.53 1.32
N GLU A 196 -22.40 9.27 0.94
CA GLU A 196 -23.09 9.10 -0.34
C GLU A 196 -22.14 9.34 -1.53
N ALA A 197 -21.33 10.40 -1.50
CA ALA A 197 -20.34 10.68 -2.54
C ALA A 197 -19.31 9.55 -2.67
N ALA A 198 -18.83 9.00 -1.55
CA ALA A 198 -17.90 7.87 -1.54
C ALA A 198 -18.55 6.60 -2.12
N ILE A 199 -19.81 6.31 -1.78
CA ILE A 199 -20.55 5.17 -2.33
C ILE A 199 -20.76 5.33 -3.83
N ARG A 200 -21.16 6.52 -4.30
CA ARG A 200 -21.31 6.81 -5.73
C ARG A 200 -19.99 6.60 -6.49
N CYS A 201 -18.89 7.10 -5.93
CA CYS A 201 -17.55 6.89 -6.48
C CYS A 201 -17.21 5.40 -6.53
N SER A 202 -17.46 4.67 -5.46
CA SER A 202 -17.22 3.22 -5.38
C SER A 202 -18.03 2.44 -6.43
N LEU A 203 -19.28 2.81 -6.65
CA LEU A 203 -20.11 2.19 -7.69
C LEU A 203 -19.60 2.51 -9.12
N ALA A 204 -18.97 3.65 -9.31
CA ALA A 204 -18.45 4.07 -10.61
C ALA A 204 -17.10 3.42 -10.96
N CYS A 205 -16.20 3.26 -9.98
CA CYS A 205 -14.83 2.82 -10.24
C CYS A 205 -14.27 1.80 -9.24
N SER A 206 -15.12 1.16 -8.42
CA SER A 206 -14.73 0.18 -7.37
C SER A 206 -13.78 0.76 -6.30
N ASN A 207 -13.81 2.08 -6.11
CA ASN A 207 -12.92 2.83 -5.22
C ASN A 207 -13.67 4.07 -4.68
N PRO A 208 -13.67 4.38 -3.37
CA PRO A 208 -13.01 3.71 -2.26
C PRO A 208 -13.74 2.47 -1.74
N ALA A 209 -13.01 1.60 -1.03
CA ALA A 209 -13.60 0.61 -0.13
C ALA A 209 -14.07 1.28 1.17
N LEU A 210 -14.89 0.60 1.97
CA LEU A 210 -15.39 1.10 3.25
C LEU A 210 -14.81 0.28 4.41
N CYS A 211 -14.42 0.96 5.48
CA CYS A 211 -13.96 0.36 6.73
C CYS A 211 -14.71 1.00 7.91
N SER A 212 -15.17 0.20 8.86
CA SER A 212 -15.81 0.70 10.08
C SER A 212 -14.77 1.37 10.97
N HIS A 213 -14.84 2.70 11.13
CA HIS A 213 -13.97 3.42 12.05
C HIS A 213 -14.24 3.07 13.52
N PRO A 214 -15.50 2.99 14.00
CA PRO A 214 -15.79 2.63 15.39
C PRO A 214 -15.24 1.27 15.80
N ALA A 215 -15.21 0.30 14.88
CA ALA A 215 -14.68 -1.04 15.18
C ALA A 215 -13.15 -1.07 15.41
N ASN A 216 -12.42 -0.04 14.96
CA ASN A 216 -10.97 -0.03 14.96
C ASN A 216 -10.36 1.04 15.86
N ARG A 217 -11.03 2.17 16.06
CA ARG A 217 -10.52 3.29 16.88
C ARG A 217 -10.23 2.91 18.33
N ASP A 218 -10.97 1.95 18.87
CA ASP A 218 -10.77 1.48 20.24
C ASP A 218 -9.54 0.57 20.40
N THR A 219 -9.05 0.03 19.29
CA THR A 219 -7.86 -0.84 19.26
C THR A 219 -6.59 -0.06 18.94
N PHE A 220 -6.70 0.99 18.13
CA PHE A 220 -5.56 1.77 17.65
C PHE A 220 -5.85 3.26 17.78
N ASP A 221 -4.98 4.00 18.45
CA ASP A 221 -5.09 5.47 18.58
C ASP A 221 -5.00 6.14 17.20
N ASP A 222 -4.08 5.69 16.35
CA ASP A 222 -3.96 6.09 14.95
C ASP A 222 -3.60 4.86 14.11
N TYR A 223 -4.32 4.66 13.02
CA TYR A 223 -4.16 3.48 12.18
C TYR A 223 -4.34 3.79 10.70
N GLY A 224 -3.77 2.94 9.88
CA GLY A 224 -4.01 2.88 8.45
C GLY A 224 -4.64 1.57 8.03
N VAL A 225 -5.49 1.62 7.02
CA VAL A 225 -5.98 0.45 6.29
C VAL A 225 -5.14 0.33 5.04
N SER A 226 -4.37 -0.74 4.94
CA SER A 226 -3.43 -0.97 3.85
C SER A 226 -3.59 -2.40 3.33
N SER A 227 -2.88 -2.74 2.32
CA SER A 227 -2.82 -4.03 1.63
C SER A 227 -3.74 -5.14 2.17
N CYS A 228 -4.64 -5.65 1.33
CA CYS A 228 -5.64 -6.67 1.70
C CYS A 228 -6.53 -6.25 2.88
N TYR A 229 -6.72 -4.94 3.07
CA TYR A 229 -7.51 -4.33 4.17
C TYR A 229 -6.98 -4.64 5.57
N ASN A 230 -5.69 -4.88 5.72
CA ASN A 230 -5.04 -4.99 7.01
C ASN A 230 -5.07 -3.64 7.73
N ILE A 231 -5.45 -3.68 8.99
CA ILE A 231 -5.50 -2.54 9.89
C ILE A 231 -4.27 -2.61 10.79
N LEU A 232 -3.45 -1.59 10.72
CA LEU A 232 -2.19 -1.51 11.46
C LEU A 232 -2.00 -0.12 12.05
N PRO A 233 -1.31 -0.01 13.20
CA PRO A 233 -0.96 1.30 13.75
C PRO A 233 0.00 2.04 12.82
N ILE A 234 -0.10 3.37 12.79
CA ILE A 234 0.90 4.21 12.14
C ILE A 234 2.28 3.96 12.80
N ARG A 235 3.34 3.97 12.00
CA ARG A 235 4.69 3.50 12.35
C ARG A 235 4.80 1.97 12.51
N GLY A 236 3.74 1.24 12.23
CA GLY A 236 3.73 -0.21 12.15
C GLY A 236 4.04 -0.73 10.76
N GLY A 237 4.00 -2.04 10.63
CA GLY A 237 4.19 -2.73 9.36
C GLY A 237 3.87 -4.21 9.46
N ALA A 238 3.90 -4.89 8.33
CA ALA A 238 3.74 -6.33 8.24
C ALA A 238 4.91 -6.94 7.46
N TYR A 239 5.38 -8.11 7.90
CA TYR A 239 6.50 -8.79 7.24
C TYR A 239 6.03 -9.70 6.12
N THR A 240 4.99 -10.51 6.36
CA THR A 240 4.49 -11.43 5.35
C THR A 240 3.03 -11.79 5.58
N LEU A 241 2.41 -12.34 4.56
CA LEU A 241 1.16 -13.09 4.67
C LEU A 241 1.46 -14.55 4.43
N THR A 242 1.05 -15.39 5.36
CA THR A 242 1.21 -16.85 5.25
C THR A 242 -0.14 -17.47 4.95
N ARG A 243 -0.21 -18.30 3.91
CA ARG A 243 -1.36 -19.13 3.61
C ARG A 243 -1.16 -20.52 4.23
N VAL A 244 -2.21 -21.03 4.84
CA VAL A 244 -2.24 -22.38 5.39
C VAL A 244 -3.20 -23.22 4.57
N THR A 245 -2.71 -24.33 4.02
CA THR A 245 -3.51 -25.28 3.26
C THR A 245 -3.99 -26.37 4.19
N LEU A 246 -5.23 -26.23 4.69
CA LEU A 246 -5.78 -27.13 5.72
C LEU A 246 -5.80 -28.60 5.29
N THR A 247 -6.09 -28.90 4.02
CA THR A 247 -6.08 -30.27 3.50
C THR A 247 -4.69 -30.91 3.63
N ARG A 248 -3.62 -30.17 3.33
CA ARG A 248 -2.25 -30.65 3.47
C ARG A 248 -1.87 -30.92 4.92
N LEU A 249 -2.31 -30.08 5.86
CA LEU A 249 -2.08 -30.32 7.28
C LEU A 249 -2.80 -31.56 7.79
N VAL A 250 -4.03 -31.82 7.30
CA VAL A 250 -4.76 -33.05 7.64
C VAL A 250 -4.08 -34.30 7.10
N ASP A 251 -3.60 -34.24 5.87
CA ASP A 251 -2.85 -35.36 5.24
C ASP A 251 -1.55 -35.65 5.99
N ASP A 252 -0.81 -34.60 6.38
CA ASP A 252 0.41 -34.74 7.18
C ASP A 252 0.14 -35.34 8.56
N ALA A 253 -0.93 -34.87 9.24
CA ALA A 253 -1.34 -35.41 10.54
C ALA A 253 -1.76 -36.88 10.45
N ARG A 254 -2.49 -37.28 9.40
CA ARG A 254 -2.88 -38.68 9.17
C ARG A 254 -1.67 -39.57 8.93
N SER A 255 -0.70 -39.09 8.16
CA SER A 255 0.54 -39.83 7.88
C SER A 255 1.42 -39.99 9.12
N ALA A 256 1.36 -39.08 10.07
CA ALA A 256 2.09 -39.12 11.33
C ALA A 256 1.43 -40.06 12.38
N CYS A 257 0.14 -40.40 12.19
CA CYS A 257 -0.62 -41.30 13.08
C CYS A 257 -0.71 -42.75 12.53
N ALA A 258 -0.24 -43.01 11.33
CA ALA A 258 -0.22 -44.33 10.69
C ALA A 258 1.15 -45.00 10.87
#